data_ebe24d47c436dbd9d1755d7d1622b1b6
#
_entry.id   ebe24d47c436dbd9d1755d7d1622b1b6
#
_cell.length_a   1.000
_cell.length_b   1.000
_cell.length_c   1.000
_cell.angle_alpha   90.00
_cell.angle_beta   90.00
_cell.angle_gamma   90.00
#
_symmetry.space_group_name_H-M   'P 1'
#
loop_
_entity.id
_entity.type
_entity.pdbx_description
1 polymer ?
#
loop_
_entity_poly.entity_id
_entity_poly.type
_entity_poly.pdbx_seq_one_letter_code
_entity_poly.pdbx_strand_id
1 'polypeptide(L)'
;MQRSELEHIIRASGEIAADDEIIIIGSQAILGQFPDAPVRLLSSMEADVYPKNHPEKADMVDGAIGEGSSFHELHGYYAQGVGKKTAVLPVDWESRLVAVRNENTNGVTGYCLEVHDLAISKMIAMRPKDLDFVQELVRHDMIDKKTMLRRLKQTDLEDSIRRIAQARTRSFFKS
;
A
#
# COMPACT_ATOMS: atom_id res chain seq x y z
N MET A 1 -9.28 6.51 -5.09
CA MET A 1 -10.00 5.23 -4.80
C MET A 1 -10.72 5.33 -3.46
N GLN A 2 -11.93 4.80 -3.37
CA GLN A 2 -12.69 4.69 -2.13
C GLN A 2 -12.50 3.30 -1.49
N ARG A 3 -12.89 3.12 -0.23
CA ARG A 3 -12.79 1.84 0.47
C ARG A 3 -13.56 0.71 -0.23
N SER A 4 -14.78 0.96 -0.69
CA SER A 4 -15.59 -0.02 -1.42
C SER A 4 -14.97 -0.46 -2.75
N GLU A 5 -14.24 0.44 -3.42
CA GLU A 5 -13.51 0.12 -4.65
C GLU A 5 -12.30 -0.78 -4.37
N LEU A 6 -11.58 -0.54 -3.26
CA LEU A 6 -10.51 -1.44 -2.80
C LEU A 6 -11.07 -2.83 -2.46
N GLU A 7 -12.20 -2.91 -1.77
CA GLU A 7 -12.86 -4.18 -1.44
C GLU A 7 -13.26 -4.97 -2.68
N HIS A 8 -13.72 -4.27 -3.74
CA HIS A 8 -14.00 -4.89 -5.03
C HIS A 8 -12.71 -5.44 -5.69
N ILE A 9 -11.61 -4.69 -5.66
CA ILE A 9 -10.30 -5.17 -6.16
C ILE A 9 -9.84 -6.40 -5.37
N ILE A 10 -9.95 -6.39 -4.05
CA ILE A 10 -9.58 -7.53 -3.20
C ILE A 10 -10.34 -8.79 -3.64
N ARG A 11 -11.67 -8.68 -3.77
CA ARG A 11 -12.52 -9.78 -4.22
C ARG A 11 -12.12 -10.29 -5.61
N ALA A 12 -12.04 -9.38 -6.59
CA ALA A 12 -11.73 -9.73 -7.97
C ALA A 12 -10.33 -10.37 -8.09
N SER A 13 -9.33 -9.82 -7.39
CA SER A 13 -7.97 -10.38 -7.36
C SER A 13 -7.95 -11.81 -6.79
N GLY A 14 -8.70 -12.03 -5.71
CA GLY A 14 -8.81 -13.36 -5.09
C GLY A 14 -9.45 -14.38 -6.01
N GLU A 15 -10.54 -14.02 -6.68
CA GLU A 15 -11.22 -14.89 -7.65
C GLU A 15 -10.33 -15.24 -8.84
N ILE A 16 -9.62 -14.24 -9.42
CA ILE A 16 -8.70 -14.44 -10.56
C ILE A 16 -7.52 -15.33 -10.18
N ALA A 17 -6.91 -15.09 -9.04
CA ALA A 17 -5.74 -15.84 -8.60
C ALA A 17 -6.08 -17.20 -7.96
N ALA A 18 -7.35 -17.46 -7.64
CA ALA A 18 -7.78 -18.54 -6.77
C ALA A 18 -6.99 -18.56 -5.45
N ASP A 19 -6.90 -17.39 -4.81
CA ASP A 19 -6.20 -17.15 -3.55
C ASP A 19 -7.11 -16.31 -2.64
N ASP A 20 -7.40 -16.78 -1.45
CA ASP A 20 -8.28 -16.10 -0.49
C ASP A 20 -7.56 -15.04 0.36
N GLU A 21 -6.26 -14.81 0.10
CA GLU A 21 -5.43 -13.81 0.78
C GLU A 21 -4.67 -12.94 -0.23
N ILE A 22 -4.96 -11.64 -0.24
CA ILE A 22 -4.34 -10.65 -1.15
C ILE A 22 -3.57 -9.61 -0.34
N ILE A 23 -2.32 -9.37 -0.69
CA ILE A 23 -1.49 -8.30 -0.11
C ILE A 23 -1.65 -7.02 -0.91
N ILE A 24 -1.84 -5.90 -0.22
CA ILE A 24 -1.94 -4.55 -0.79
C ILE A 24 -0.78 -3.69 -0.27
N ILE A 25 0.12 -3.24 -1.16
CA ILE A 25 1.36 -2.54 -0.76
C ILE A 25 1.47 -1.09 -1.23
N GLY A 26 0.67 -0.65 -2.19
CA GLY A 26 0.70 0.71 -2.73
C GLY A 26 -0.08 1.72 -1.90
N SER A 27 -0.26 2.92 -2.46
CA SER A 27 -0.90 4.06 -1.78
C SER A 27 -2.24 3.72 -1.17
N GLN A 28 -3.02 2.88 -1.84
CA GLN A 28 -4.36 2.53 -1.42
C GLN A 28 -4.43 1.53 -0.25
N ALA A 29 -3.28 0.98 0.17
CA ALA A 29 -3.18 0.22 1.42
C ALA A 29 -3.62 1.05 2.65
N ILE A 30 -3.54 2.39 2.57
CA ILE A 30 -4.03 3.29 3.62
C ILE A 30 -5.49 3.04 3.98
N LEU A 31 -6.31 2.65 3.00
CA LEU A 31 -7.73 2.37 3.19
C LEU A 31 -7.99 1.18 4.12
N GLY A 32 -7.00 0.31 4.33
CA GLY A 32 -7.10 -0.76 5.32
C GLY A 32 -7.31 -0.24 6.74
N GLN A 33 -6.53 0.76 7.11
CA GLN A 33 -6.51 1.34 8.45
C GLN A 33 -7.41 2.59 8.57
N PHE A 34 -7.52 3.37 7.49
CA PHE A 34 -8.28 4.62 7.43
C PHE A 34 -9.28 4.59 6.27
N PRO A 35 -10.47 4.01 6.45
CA PRO A 35 -11.48 3.90 5.39
C PRO A 35 -11.89 5.27 4.80
N ASP A 36 -11.89 6.30 5.64
CA ASP A 36 -12.27 7.68 5.31
C ASP A 36 -11.03 8.60 5.26
N ALA A 37 -9.91 8.11 4.74
CA ALA A 37 -8.68 8.88 4.64
C ALA A 37 -8.89 10.18 3.84
N PRO A 38 -8.11 11.25 4.10
CA PRO A 38 -8.18 12.50 3.36
C PRO A 38 -8.08 12.32 1.85
N VAL A 39 -8.89 13.06 1.08
CA VAL A 39 -9.01 12.93 -0.39
C VAL A 39 -7.66 12.98 -1.11
N ARG A 40 -6.71 13.78 -0.62
CA ARG A 40 -5.36 13.86 -1.20
C ARG A 40 -4.59 12.55 -1.14
N LEU A 41 -4.86 11.70 -0.15
CA LEU A 41 -4.25 10.36 -0.02
C LEU A 41 -4.96 9.32 -0.89
N LEU A 42 -6.16 9.62 -1.39
CA LEU A 42 -7.01 8.73 -2.18
C LEU A 42 -6.98 9.02 -3.69
N SER A 43 -6.05 9.85 -4.16
CA SER A 43 -6.00 10.32 -5.54
C SER A 43 -5.66 9.23 -6.57
N SER A 44 -5.03 8.13 -6.17
CA SER A 44 -4.73 7.02 -7.07
C SER A 44 -5.97 6.20 -7.41
N MET A 45 -6.12 5.85 -8.69
CA MET A 45 -7.08 4.86 -9.18
C MET A 45 -6.52 3.44 -9.15
N GLU A 46 -5.22 3.30 -8.89
CA GLU A 46 -4.44 2.07 -8.89
C GLU A 46 -4.28 1.52 -7.48
N ALA A 47 -4.44 0.19 -7.32
CA ALA A 47 -4.06 -0.55 -6.14
C ALA A 47 -2.96 -1.57 -6.49
N ASP A 48 -1.80 -1.46 -5.87
CA ASP A 48 -0.70 -2.41 -6.03
C ASP A 48 -0.99 -3.67 -5.20
N VAL A 49 -1.18 -4.80 -5.85
CA VAL A 49 -1.60 -6.05 -5.20
C VAL A 49 -0.78 -7.26 -5.64
N TYR A 50 -0.70 -8.26 -4.77
CA TYR A 50 -0.28 -9.60 -5.17
C TYR A 50 -0.96 -10.68 -4.31
N PRO A 51 -1.24 -11.88 -4.88
CA PRO A 51 -1.74 -13.02 -4.14
C PRO A 51 -0.70 -13.48 -3.12
N LYS A 52 -1.11 -13.64 -1.86
CA LYS A 52 -0.18 -13.93 -0.76
C LYS A 52 0.41 -15.33 -0.85
N ASN A 53 -0.41 -16.33 -1.17
CA ASN A 53 -0.02 -17.73 -1.25
C ASN A 53 0.52 -18.09 -2.65
N HIS A 54 0.12 -17.34 -3.69
CA HIS A 54 0.48 -17.52 -5.09
C HIS A 54 1.00 -16.25 -5.74
N PRO A 55 2.11 -15.66 -5.24
CA PRO A 55 2.61 -14.37 -5.73
C PRO A 55 3.03 -14.39 -7.21
N GLU A 56 3.31 -15.55 -7.77
CA GLU A 56 3.57 -15.77 -9.20
C GLU A 56 2.35 -15.49 -10.09
N LYS A 57 1.14 -15.43 -9.52
CA LYS A 57 -0.10 -15.11 -10.24
C LYS A 57 -0.42 -13.61 -10.29
N ALA A 58 0.46 -12.75 -9.80
CA ALA A 58 0.25 -11.30 -9.85
C ALA A 58 0.03 -10.79 -11.28
N ASP A 59 0.75 -11.34 -12.27
CA ASP A 59 0.57 -10.99 -13.68
C ASP A 59 -0.81 -11.39 -14.23
N MET A 60 -1.45 -12.43 -13.68
CA MET A 60 -2.83 -12.81 -14.06
C MET A 60 -3.82 -11.77 -13.58
N VAL A 61 -3.64 -11.24 -12.37
CA VAL A 61 -4.46 -10.16 -11.81
C VAL A 61 -4.28 -8.90 -12.67
N ASP A 62 -3.05 -8.51 -12.95
CA ASP A 62 -2.74 -7.36 -13.80
C ASP A 62 -3.36 -7.48 -15.19
N GLY A 63 -3.23 -8.63 -15.83
CA GLY A 63 -3.81 -8.88 -17.16
C GLY A 63 -5.34 -8.85 -17.20
N ALA A 64 -6.01 -9.22 -16.11
CA ALA A 64 -7.47 -9.31 -16.07
C ALA A 64 -8.15 -8.00 -15.61
N ILE A 65 -7.59 -7.33 -14.61
CA ILE A 65 -8.17 -6.12 -13.99
C ILE A 65 -7.18 -4.96 -13.87
N GLY A 66 -6.08 -4.99 -14.63
CA GLY A 66 -5.05 -3.95 -14.68
C GLY A 66 -5.43 -2.74 -15.52
N GLU A 67 -4.47 -1.83 -15.70
CA GLU A 67 -4.64 -0.62 -16.50
C GLU A 67 -5.03 -0.94 -17.95
N GLY A 68 -6.06 -0.27 -18.46
CA GLY A 68 -6.57 -0.47 -19.82
C GLY A 68 -7.40 -1.74 -20.03
N SER A 69 -7.66 -2.53 -18.99
CA SER A 69 -8.57 -3.67 -19.05
C SER A 69 -10.04 -3.22 -19.14
N SER A 70 -10.93 -4.13 -19.56
CA SER A 70 -12.37 -3.86 -19.53
C SER A 70 -12.89 -3.56 -18.11
N PHE A 71 -12.23 -4.11 -17.09
CA PHE A 71 -12.54 -3.78 -15.70
C PHE A 71 -12.22 -2.30 -15.41
N HIS A 72 -11.03 -1.83 -15.80
CA HIS A 72 -10.64 -0.43 -15.62
C HIS A 72 -11.57 0.51 -16.39
N GLU A 73 -11.89 0.19 -17.65
CA GLU A 73 -12.81 1.01 -18.47
C GLU A 73 -14.21 1.12 -17.86
N LEU A 74 -14.70 0.03 -17.25
CA LEU A 74 -16.04 -0.01 -16.66
C LEU A 74 -16.12 0.69 -15.30
N HIS A 75 -15.10 0.53 -14.46
CA HIS A 75 -15.14 0.94 -13.05
C HIS A 75 -14.34 2.21 -12.74
N GLY A 76 -13.39 2.61 -13.59
CA GLY A 76 -12.55 3.80 -13.40
C GLY A 76 -11.42 3.62 -12.38
N TYR A 77 -11.19 2.41 -11.89
CA TYR A 77 -10.07 2.01 -11.04
C TYR A 77 -9.58 0.61 -11.42
N TYR A 78 -8.38 0.23 -10.97
CA TYR A 78 -7.77 -1.02 -11.38
C TYR A 78 -6.78 -1.56 -10.33
N ALA A 79 -6.40 -2.84 -10.48
CA ALA A 79 -5.33 -3.45 -9.72
C ALA A 79 -4.06 -3.52 -10.57
N GLN A 80 -2.93 -3.13 -10.02
CA GLN A 80 -1.63 -3.45 -10.60
C GLN A 80 -1.06 -4.67 -9.90
N GLY A 81 -0.86 -5.74 -10.63
CA GLY A 81 -0.17 -6.93 -10.15
C GLY A 81 1.31 -6.63 -9.98
N VAL A 82 1.83 -6.78 -8.74
CA VAL A 82 3.21 -6.45 -8.42
C VAL A 82 3.93 -7.60 -7.72
N GLY A 83 5.27 -7.62 -7.81
CA GLY A 83 6.07 -8.60 -7.10
C GLY A 83 6.27 -8.27 -5.63
N LYS A 84 6.53 -9.28 -4.79
CA LYS A 84 6.82 -9.12 -3.35
C LYS A 84 7.93 -8.12 -3.04
N LYS A 85 8.88 -7.91 -3.94
CA LYS A 85 10.04 -7.02 -3.78
C LYS A 85 9.81 -5.60 -4.30
N THR A 86 8.60 -5.27 -4.74
CA THR A 86 8.29 -3.93 -5.28
C THR A 86 8.43 -2.83 -4.22
N ALA A 87 8.15 -3.13 -2.96
CA ALA A 87 8.33 -2.21 -1.85
C ALA A 87 9.48 -2.66 -0.94
N VAL A 88 10.29 -1.70 -0.48
CA VAL A 88 11.28 -1.92 0.59
C VAL A 88 10.60 -1.65 1.93
N LEU A 89 10.57 -2.65 2.78
CA LEU A 89 9.77 -2.66 4.00
C LEU A 89 10.62 -2.98 5.25
N PRO A 90 10.23 -2.48 6.44
CA PRO A 90 10.89 -2.81 7.70
C PRO A 90 10.76 -4.30 8.05
N VAL A 91 11.66 -4.80 8.86
CA VAL A 91 11.57 -6.17 9.42
C VAL A 91 10.22 -6.37 10.11
N ASP A 92 9.67 -7.57 10.02
CA ASP A 92 8.39 -7.99 10.62
C ASP A 92 7.14 -7.21 10.13
N TRP A 93 7.19 -6.55 8.98
CA TRP A 93 6.06 -5.82 8.42
C TRP A 93 4.81 -6.71 8.22
N GLU A 94 5.00 -7.99 7.88
CA GLU A 94 3.87 -8.92 7.68
C GLU A 94 3.04 -9.12 8.96
N SER A 95 3.67 -9.03 10.13
CA SER A 95 2.97 -9.14 11.42
C SER A 95 2.10 -7.93 11.75
N ARG A 96 2.24 -6.83 11.01
CA ARG A 96 1.53 -5.57 11.21
C ARG A 96 0.48 -5.28 10.15
N LEU A 97 0.30 -6.18 9.20
CA LEU A 97 -0.71 -6.04 8.15
C LEU A 97 -2.11 -5.83 8.74
N VAL A 98 -2.86 -4.95 8.11
CA VAL A 98 -4.24 -4.64 8.48
C VAL A 98 -5.19 -5.43 7.60
N ALA A 99 -5.96 -6.32 8.19
CA ALA A 99 -6.89 -7.17 7.46
C ALA A 99 -8.17 -6.40 7.08
N VAL A 100 -8.59 -6.59 5.83
CA VAL A 100 -9.86 -6.13 5.26
C VAL A 100 -10.64 -7.34 4.81
N ARG A 101 -11.71 -7.66 5.52
CA ARG A 101 -12.61 -8.77 5.19
C ARG A 101 -14.02 -8.44 5.64
N ASN A 102 -14.98 -8.46 4.73
CA ASN A 102 -16.39 -8.22 4.97
C ASN A 102 -17.24 -8.83 3.85
N GLU A 103 -18.52 -8.51 3.79
CA GLU A 103 -19.44 -9.02 2.76
C GLU A 103 -19.00 -8.63 1.34
N ASN A 104 -18.46 -7.41 1.16
CA ASN A 104 -18.02 -6.93 -0.15
C ASN A 104 -16.79 -7.69 -0.69
N THR A 105 -15.94 -8.23 0.19
CA THR A 105 -14.77 -9.03 -0.19
C THR A 105 -15.11 -10.51 -0.46
N ASN A 106 -16.34 -10.93 -0.21
CA ASN A 106 -16.83 -12.29 -0.49
C ASN A 106 -15.90 -13.41 0.02
N GLY A 107 -15.45 -13.29 1.28
CA GLY A 107 -14.57 -14.29 1.89
C GLY A 107 -13.08 -14.11 1.63
N VAL A 108 -12.68 -13.31 0.65
CA VAL A 108 -11.28 -12.95 0.41
C VAL A 108 -10.82 -11.97 1.49
N THR A 109 -9.60 -12.14 1.98
CA THR A 109 -8.97 -11.21 2.93
C THR A 109 -7.91 -10.37 2.23
N GLY A 110 -8.10 -9.05 2.18
CA GLY A 110 -7.05 -8.12 1.80
C GLY A 110 -6.18 -7.78 3.02
N TYR A 111 -4.88 -7.89 2.89
CA TYR A 111 -3.91 -7.50 3.90
C TYR A 111 -3.19 -6.23 3.45
N CYS A 112 -3.58 -5.10 4.00
CA CYS A 112 -3.02 -3.79 3.70
C CYS A 112 -1.79 -3.49 4.54
N LEU A 113 -0.77 -2.84 3.96
CA LEU A 113 0.34 -2.31 4.75
C LEU A 113 -0.17 -1.38 5.85
N GLU A 114 0.37 -1.53 7.04
CA GLU A 114 0.15 -0.60 8.14
C GLU A 114 0.78 0.75 7.77
N VAL A 115 0.14 1.84 8.18
CA VAL A 115 0.42 3.21 7.69
C VAL A 115 1.88 3.65 7.82
N HIS A 116 2.58 3.26 8.91
CA HIS A 116 4.01 3.61 9.05
C HIS A 116 4.90 2.79 8.12
N ASP A 117 4.59 1.51 7.90
CA ASP A 117 5.33 0.67 6.94
C ASP A 117 5.12 1.17 5.51
N LEU A 118 3.89 1.58 5.17
CA LEU A 118 3.56 2.26 3.93
C LEU A 118 4.35 3.57 3.77
N ALA A 119 4.36 4.41 4.81
CA ALA A 119 5.10 5.68 4.79
C ALA A 119 6.61 5.47 4.61
N ILE A 120 7.18 4.41 5.21
CA ILE A 120 8.60 4.07 5.05
C ILE A 120 8.90 3.64 3.63
N SER A 121 8.09 2.78 3.01
CA SER A 121 8.29 2.37 1.63
C SER A 121 8.31 3.57 0.68
N LYS A 122 7.40 4.52 0.88
CA LYS A 122 7.34 5.76 0.12
C LYS A 122 8.52 6.69 0.39
N MET A 123 8.93 6.83 1.66
CA MET A 123 10.10 7.62 2.02
C MET A 123 11.39 7.10 1.38
N ILE A 124 11.50 5.78 1.18
CA ILE A 124 12.65 5.13 0.53
C ILE A 124 12.57 5.28 -1.00
N ALA A 125 11.40 5.17 -1.60
CA ALA A 125 11.18 5.34 -3.04
C ALA A 125 11.51 6.76 -3.52
N MET A 126 11.36 7.76 -2.67
CA MET A 126 11.80 9.16 -2.86
C MET A 126 11.21 9.89 -4.07
N ARG A 127 10.21 9.36 -4.76
CA ARG A 127 9.54 10.09 -5.85
C ARG A 127 8.79 11.29 -5.28
N PRO A 128 8.66 12.41 -6.02
CA PRO A 128 7.95 13.59 -5.53
C PRO A 128 6.57 13.26 -4.95
N LYS A 129 5.75 12.48 -5.68
CA LYS A 129 4.42 12.04 -5.24
C LYS A 129 4.43 11.23 -3.93
N ASP A 130 5.50 10.46 -3.68
CA ASP A 130 5.62 9.65 -2.46
C ASP A 130 5.95 10.53 -1.26
N LEU A 131 6.76 11.56 -1.46
CA LEU A 131 7.10 12.51 -0.40
C LEU A 131 5.90 13.40 -0.03
N ASP A 132 5.12 13.82 -1.04
CA ASP A 132 3.87 14.57 -0.83
C ASP A 132 2.86 13.71 -0.02
N PHE A 133 2.76 12.42 -0.35
CA PHE A 133 1.92 11.48 0.39
C PHE A 133 2.33 11.38 1.87
N VAL A 134 3.63 11.22 2.15
CA VAL A 134 4.12 11.16 3.55
C VAL A 134 3.92 12.47 4.28
N GLN A 135 4.09 13.61 3.62
CA GLN A 135 3.79 14.92 4.21
C GLN A 135 2.31 15.05 4.58
N GLU A 136 1.42 14.54 3.74
CA GLU A 136 -0.01 14.56 4.01
C GLU A 136 -0.36 13.66 5.21
N LEU A 137 0.29 12.49 5.34
CA LEU A 137 0.15 11.65 6.55
C LEU A 137 0.57 12.37 7.83
N VAL A 138 1.67 13.12 7.79
CA VAL A 138 2.15 13.92 8.93
C VAL A 138 1.16 15.03 9.25
N ARG A 139 0.67 15.76 8.23
CA ARG A 139 -0.29 16.86 8.40
C ARG A 139 -1.59 16.44 9.07
N HIS A 140 -2.00 15.19 8.87
CA HIS A 140 -3.22 14.63 9.45
C HIS A 140 -2.96 13.77 10.70
N ASP A 141 -1.77 13.84 11.31
CA ASP A 141 -1.39 13.07 12.50
C ASP A 141 -1.59 11.54 12.37
N MET A 142 -1.49 11.01 11.15
CA MET A 142 -1.72 9.58 10.85
C MET A 142 -0.49 8.72 11.13
N ILE A 143 0.68 9.33 11.27
CA ILE A 143 1.95 8.67 11.60
C ILE A 143 2.71 9.45 12.66
N ASP A 144 3.54 8.77 13.46
CA ASP A 144 4.38 9.42 14.47
C ASP A 144 5.88 9.29 14.16
N LYS A 145 6.62 10.33 14.52
CA LYS A 145 8.06 10.47 14.27
C LYS A 145 8.89 9.35 14.91
N LYS A 146 8.53 8.95 16.13
CA LYS A 146 9.31 7.95 16.91
C LYS A 146 9.22 6.58 16.22
N THR A 147 8.02 6.18 15.82
CA THR A 147 7.78 4.92 15.09
C THR A 147 8.46 4.95 13.73
N MET A 148 8.35 6.04 12.96
CA MET A 148 9.05 6.18 11.68
C MET A 148 10.57 5.99 11.82
N LEU A 149 11.21 6.71 12.75
CA LEU A 149 12.66 6.61 12.96
C LEU A 149 13.10 5.24 13.47
N ARG A 150 12.29 4.59 14.32
CA ARG A 150 12.55 3.24 14.82
C ARG A 150 12.50 2.22 13.68
N ARG A 151 11.43 2.24 12.87
CA ARG A 151 11.25 1.28 11.76
C ARG A 151 12.26 1.48 10.64
N LEU A 152 12.68 2.73 10.34
CA LEU A 152 13.77 3.01 9.41
C LEU A 152 15.11 2.37 9.84
N LYS A 153 15.37 2.26 11.15
CA LYS A 153 16.53 1.53 11.66
C LYS A 153 16.43 0.03 11.45
N GLN A 154 15.21 -0.50 11.42
CA GLN A 154 14.89 -1.92 11.25
C GLN A 154 14.69 -2.32 9.77
N THR A 155 14.88 -1.39 8.84
CA THR A 155 14.78 -1.65 7.41
C THR A 155 16.19 -1.97 6.87
N ASP A 156 16.29 -2.98 6.03
CA ASP A 156 17.55 -3.30 5.35
C ASP A 156 17.81 -2.29 4.25
N LEU A 157 18.74 -1.37 4.50
CA LEU A 157 19.07 -0.22 3.65
C LEU A 157 20.56 0.07 3.71
N GLU A 158 21.08 0.58 2.60
CA GLU A 158 22.39 1.24 2.61
C GLU A 158 22.39 2.44 3.58
N ASP A 159 23.50 2.66 4.26
CA ASP A 159 23.62 3.74 5.27
C ASP A 159 23.38 5.14 4.70
N SER A 160 23.74 5.37 3.43
CA SER A 160 23.48 6.61 2.72
C SER A 160 21.97 6.88 2.59
N ILE A 161 21.21 5.90 2.12
CA ILE A 161 19.75 5.98 1.96
C ILE A 161 19.08 6.14 3.32
N ARG A 162 19.51 5.36 4.31
CA ARG A 162 19.00 5.43 5.69
C ARG A 162 19.14 6.84 6.27
N ARG A 163 20.32 7.47 6.12
CA ARG A 163 20.58 8.83 6.61
C ARG A 163 19.67 9.86 5.95
N ILE A 164 19.50 9.78 4.63
CA ILE A 164 18.62 10.68 3.87
C ILE A 164 17.17 10.53 4.34
N ALA A 165 16.65 9.29 4.42
CA ALA A 165 15.29 9.02 4.87
C ALA A 165 15.04 9.52 6.31
N GLN A 166 15.98 9.32 7.23
CA GLN A 166 15.89 9.81 8.60
C GLN A 166 15.93 11.34 8.70
N ALA A 167 16.78 11.99 7.90
CA ALA A 167 16.87 13.45 7.87
C ALA A 167 15.56 14.07 7.36
N ARG A 168 15.00 13.51 6.30
CA ARG A 168 13.72 13.90 5.73
C ARG A 168 12.56 13.67 6.69
N THR A 169 12.50 12.50 7.34
CA THR A 169 11.52 12.25 8.40
C THR A 169 11.56 13.32 9.46
N ARG A 170 12.75 13.66 9.98
CA ARG A 170 12.89 14.74 10.98
C ARG A 170 12.44 16.10 10.46
N SER A 171 12.63 16.38 9.18
CA SER A 171 12.20 17.63 8.55
C SER A 171 10.68 17.75 8.49
N PHE A 172 10.00 16.69 8.06
CA PHE A 172 8.54 16.70 7.91
C PHE A 172 7.80 16.90 9.24
N PHE A 173 8.35 16.42 10.35
CA PHE A 173 7.79 16.63 11.69
C PHE A 173 8.26 17.91 12.40
N LYS A 174 8.90 18.84 11.69
CA LYS A 174 9.28 20.17 12.22
C LYS A 174 8.36 21.29 11.73
N SER A 175 7.56 20.98 10.71
CA SER A 175 6.69 21.94 10.01
C SER A 175 5.43 22.20 10.81
#